data_f33c5f2bff4268a5f6c45163fd8e1869
#
_entry.id   f33c5f2bff4268a5f6c45163fd8e1869
#
_cell.length_a   1.000
_cell.length_b   1.000
_cell.length_c   1.000
_cell.angle_alpha   90.00
_cell.angle_beta   90.00
_cell.angle_gamma   90.00
#
_symmetry.space_group_name_H-M   'P 1'
#
loop_
_entity.id
_entity.type
_entity.pdbx_description
1 polymer ?
#
loop_
_entity_poly.entity_id
_entity_poly.type
_entity_poly.pdbx_seq_one_letter_code
_entity_poly.pdbx_strand_id
1 'polypeptide(L)'
;MENQQSKEVKMEPRISNGFLRSIIFMPMWLIIMGFVQAIAVVLIMVVSGVDMANPDSAESFFSEMSFDSPIYLVLTAFSLLGSFLALWIATKYIDRKPLESIGLSMKDKGKEMLIGLAFALAFIGGLFMILWLIGAINVTGFVGFKPGVFIVSAMLFMAAFDEELIFRGYILNNMMDSSKNRWIALGGSSLLFALMHAGIPSVWSNWVPMTELFAAGFILGISYTFTKNLW
;
A
#
# COMPACT_ATOMS: atom_id res chain seq x y z
N MET A 1 34.48 35.58 -6.63
CA MET A 1 33.07 35.20 -6.70
C MET A 1 32.89 33.96 -5.86
N GLU A 2 32.50 34.17 -4.64
CA GLU A 2 32.43 33.14 -3.61
C GLU A 2 31.16 32.34 -3.81
N ASN A 3 31.31 31.04 -4.03
CA ASN A 3 30.25 30.09 -4.32
C ASN A 3 29.46 29.81 -3.02
N GLN A 4 28.44 30.60 -2.72
CA GLN A 4 27.48 30.34 -1.65
C GLN A 4 26.60 29.16 -2.06
N GLN A 5 27.11 27.95 -1.93
CA GLN A 5 26.26 26.76 -1.81
C GLN A 5 25.49 26.93 -0.49
N SER A 6 24.23 27.31 -0.61
CA SER A 6 23.28 27.27 0.52
C SER A 6 23.28 25.84 1.07
N LYS A 7 23.91 25.62 2.22
CA LYS A 7 23.76 24.41 3.02
C LYS A 7 22.29 24.36 3.40
N GLU A 8 21.51 23.53 2.71
CA GLU A 8 20.18 23.15 3.20
C GLU A 8 20.37 22.63 4.62
N VAL A 9 19.83 23.36 5.59
CA VAL A 9 19.82 22.95 7.00
C VAL A 9 18.91 21.74 7.08
N LYS A 10 19.51 20.55 7.10
CA LYS A 10 18.79 19.29 7.24
C LYS A 10 18.18 19.25 8.63
N MET A 11 16.89 19.56 8.72
CA MET A 11 16.18 19.55 10.00
C MET A 11 16.11 18.12 10.54
N GLU A 12 16.52 17.95 11.80
CA GLU A 12 16.40 16.66 12.47
C GLU A 12 14.92 16.32 12.73
N PRO A 13 14.53 15.04 12.64
CA PRO A 13 13.18 14.61 12.97
C PRO A 13 12.86 14.89 14.43
N ARG A 14 11.58 15.15 14.75
CA ARG A 14 11.13 15.41 16.13
C ARG A 14 11.31 14.21 17.05
N ILE A 15 11.22 13.01 16.48
CA ILE A 15 11.46 11.74 17.16
C ILE A 15 12.67 11.10 16.47
N SER A 16 13.78 10.97 17.19
CA SER A 16 15.02 10.46 16.63
C SER A 16 14.94 8.96 16.24
N ASN A 17 14.18 8.17 17.01
CA ASN A 17 14.03 6.72 16.80
C ASN A 17 13.01 6.43 15.68
N GLY A 18 13.46 5.89 14.54
CA GLY A 18 12.63 5.56 13.38
C GLY A 18 11.67 4.39 13.61
N PHE A 19 12.00 3.44 14.48
CA PHE A 19 11.05 2.39 14.89
C PHE A 19 9.87 2.99 15.64
N LEU A 20 10.14 3.92 16.57
CA LEU A 20 9.08 4.61 17.31
C LEU A 20 8.23 5.47 16.38
N ARG A 21 8.84 6.17 15.39
CA ARG A 21 8.10 6.91 14.36
C ARG A 21 7.14 6.00 13.59
N SER A 22 7.62 4.83 13.18
CA SER A 22 6.81 3.84 12.46
C SER A 22 5.64 3.32 13.31
N ILE A 23 5.87 3.03 14.59
CA ILE A 23 4.82 2.57 15.51
C ILE A 23 3.77 3.65 15.76
N ILE A 24 4.17 4.91 15.92
CA ILE A 24 3.24 6.05 16.10
C ILE A 24 2.47 6.33 14.81
N PHE A 25 3.12 6.19 13.67
CA PHE A 25 2.49 6.41 12.37
C PHE A 25 1.33 5.46 12.11
N MET A 26 1.42 4.19 12.49
CA MET A 26 0.39 3.18 12.22
C MET A 26 -1.02 3.59 12.72
N PRO A 27 -1.24 3.87 14.01
CA PRO A 27 -2.55 4.31 14.48
C PRO A 27 -2.97 5.67 13.89
N MET A 28 -2.04 6.59 13.69
CA MET A 28 -2.32 7.88 13.07
C MET A 28 -2.83 7.70 11.64
N TRP A 29 -2.18 6.86 10.84
CA TRP A 29 -2.60 6.52 9.49
C TRP A 29 -3.98 5.87 9.47
N LEU A 30 -4.24 4.86 10.33
CA LEU A 30 -5.53 4.19 10.41
C LEU A 30 -6.67 5.17 10.76
N ILE A 31 -6.43 6.10 11.69
CA ILE A 31 -7.44 7.10 12.09
C ILE A 31 -7.72 8.06 10.92
N ILE A 32 -6.68 8.60 10.28
CA ILE A 32 -6.84 9.56 9.17
C ILE A 32 -7.50 8.88 7.97
N MET A 33 -7.00 7.72 7.58
CA MET A 33 -7.55 6.94 6.47
C MET A 33 -9.00 6.55 6.74
N GLY A 34 -9.29 6.04 7.95
CA GLY A 34 -10.65 5.68 8.36
C GLY A 34 -11.61 6.88 8.38
N PHE A 35 -11.15 8.07 8.78
CA PHE A 35 -11.95 9.29 8.73
C PHE A 35 -12.28 9.70 7.29
N VAL A 36 -11.28 9.69 6.40
CA VAL A 36 -11.46 9.99 4.97
C VAL A 36 -12.40 8.96 4.33
N GLN A 37 -12.24 7.68 4.68
CA GLN A 37 -13.09 6.60 4.20
C GLN A 37 -14.55 6.75 4.68
N ALA A 38 -14.77 7.14 5.93
CA ALA A 38 -16.11 7.39 6.47
C ALA A 38 -16.82 8.53 5.72
N ILE A 39 -16.10 9.61 5.39
CA ILE A 39 -16.64 10.68 4.54
C ILE A 39 -17.04 10.14 3.16
N ALA A 40 -16.21 9.33 2.53
CA ALA A 40 -16.52 8.74 1.23
C ALA A 40 -17.76 7.85 1.27
N VAL A 41 -17.88 6.99 2.29
CA VAL A 41 -19.05 6.14 2.50
C VAL A 41 -20.32 6.98 2.62
N VAL A 42 -20.31 8.01 3.48
CA VAL A 42 -21.49 8.90 3.65
C VAL A 42 -21.86 9.59 2.35
N LEU A 43 -20.88 10.14 1.61
CA LEU A 43 -21.11 10.79 0.33
C LEU A 43 -21.74 9.83 -0.70
N ILE A 44 -21.23 8.60 -0.77
CA ILE A 44 -21.73 7.58 -1.69
C ILE A 44 -23.18 7.21 -1.32
N MET A 45 -23.47 7.00 -0.05
CA MET A 45 -24.83 6.68 0.43
C MET A 45 -25.83 7.80 0.08
N VAL A 46 -25.44 9.07 0.33
CA VAL A 46 -26.28 10.22 0.01
C VAL A 46 -26.53 10.31 -1.50
N VAL A 47 -25.50 10.18 -2.34
CA VAL A 47 -25.64 10.26 -3.80
C VAL A 47 -26.46 9.09 -4.36
N SER A 48 -26.35 7.91 -3.74
CA SER A 48 -27.08 6.70 -4.13
C SER A 48 -28.52 6.66 -3.59
N GLY A 49 -28.94 7.68 -2.82
CA GLY A 49 -30.30 7.75 -2.27
C GLY A 49 -30.61 6.71 -1.19
N VAL A 50 -29.57 6.22 -0.47
CA VAL A 50 -29.74 5.28 0.63
C VAL A 50 -30.42 5.98 1.80
N ASP A 51 -31.46 5.35 2.34
CA ASP A 51 -32.12 5.87 3.54
C ASP A 51 -31.24 5.72 4.78
N MET A 52 -30.61 6.80 5.17
CA MET A 52 -29.69 6.82 6.32
C MET A 52 -30.40 6.76 7.67
N ALA A 53 -31.73 6.92 7.72
CA ALA A 53 -32.51 6.75 8.94
C ALA A 53 -32.84 5.26 9.21
N ASN A 54 -32.70 4.41 8.18
CA ASN A 54 -32.91 2.97 8.29
C ASN A 54 -31.54 2.23 8.24
N PRO A 55 -31.05 1.65 9.34
CA PRO A 55 -29.78 0.91 9.36
C PRO A 55 -29.71 -0.24 8.35
N ASP A 56 -30.83 -0.94 8.11
CA ASP A 56 -30.88 -2.07 7.19
C ASP A 56 -30.64 -1.65 5.72
N SER A 57 -30.96 -0.40 5.39
CA SER A 57 -30.72 0.15 4.04
C SER A 57 -29.23 0.25 3.72
N ALA A 58 -28.39 0.61 4.67
CA ALA A 58 -26.95 0.68 4.48
C ALA A 58 -26.34 -0.72 4.34
N GLU A 59 -26.78 -1.67 5.18
CA GLU A 59 -26.30 -3.06 5.10
C GLU A 59 -26.69 -3.71 3.78
N SER A 60 -27.95 -3.58 3.34
CA SER A 60 -28.41 -4.12 2.06
C SER A 60 -27.66 -3.50 0.88
N PHE A 61 -27.44 -2.18 0.90
CA PHE A 61 -26.71 -1.47 -0.16
C PHE A 61 -25.29 -2.03 -0.37
N PHE A 62 -24.54 -2.26 0.71
CA PHE A 62 -23.18 -2.79 0.60
C PHE A 62 -23.13 -4.31 0.38
N SER A 63 -24.07 -5.08 0.94
CA SER A 63 -24.11 -6.54 0.80
C SER A 63 -24.48 -6.99 -0.63
N GLU A 64 -25.30 -6.20 -1.33
CA GLU A 64 -25.72 -6.49 -2.70
C GLU A 64 -24.71 -5.98 -3.76
N MET A 65 -23.69 -5.24 -3.33
CA MET A 65 -22.74 -4.63 -4.24
C MET A 65 -21.69 -5.63 -4.72
N SER A 66 -21.58 -5.79 -6.03
CA SER A 66 -20.51 -6.58 -6.64
C SER A 66 -19.14 -5.96 -6.43
N PHE A 67 -18.10 -6.79 -6.20
CA PHE A 67 -16.73 -6.34 -5.98
C PHE A 67 -16.14 -5.56 -7.17
N ASP A 68 -16.65 -5.77 -8.38
CA ASP A 68 -16.27 -5.02 -9.59
C ASP A 68 -17.11 -3.74 -9.80
N SER A 69 -17.84 -3.30 -8.77
CA SER A 69 -18.59 -2.04 -8.80
C SER A 69 -17.65 -0.83 -8.84
N PRO A 70 -17.97 0.20 -9.64
CA PRO A 70 -17.25 1.48 -9.61
C PRO A 70 -17.19 2.14 -8.21
N ILE A 71 -18.14 1.82 -7.34
CA ILE A 71 -18.17 2.35 -5.97
C ILE A 71 -16.96 1.86 -5.17
N TYR A 72 -16.58 0.58 -5.28
CA TYR A 72 -15.37 0.07 -4.63
C TYR A 72 -14.10 0.75 -5.17
N LEU A 73 -14.04 1.07 -6.46
CA LEU A 73 -12.95 1.85 -7.03
C LEU A 73 -12.85 3.24 -6.39
N VAL A 74 -13.99 3.92 -6.22
CA VAL A 74 -14.04 5.23 -5.54
C VAL A 74 -13.60 5.11 -4.09
N LEU A 75 -14.10 4.10 -3.35
CA LEU A 75 -13.70 3.85 -1.96
C LEU A 75 -12.19 3.61 -1.84
N THR A 76 -11.60 2.83 -2.75
CA THR A 76 -10.14 2.57 -2.78
C THR A 76 -9.36 3.86 -3.07
N ALA A 77 -9.85 4.72 -3.96
CA ALA A 77 -9.24 6.02 -4.23
C ALA A 77 -9.27 6.95 -2.99
N PHE A 78 -10.36 6.95 -2.23
CA PHE A 78 -10.43 7.72 -0.98
C PHE A 78 -9.52 7.13 0.11
N SER A 79 -9.36 5.81 0.20
CA SER A 79 -8.36 5.19 1.09
C SER A 79 -6.95 5.68 0.75
N LEU A 80 -6.58 5.66 -0.52
CA LEU A 80 -5.29 6.15 -1.00
C LEU A 80 -5.09 7.65 -0.69
N LEU A 81 -6.12 8.48 -0.87
CA LEU A 81 -6.08 9.90 -0.47
C LEU A 81 -5.87 10.07 1.04
N GLY A 82 -6.54 9.28 1.86
CA GLY A 82 -6.34 9.27 3.31
C GLY A 82 -4.92 8.90 3.71
N SER A 83 -4.34 7.90 3.05
CA SER A 83 -2.95 7.49 3.24
C SER A 83 -1.96 8.58 2.83
N PHE A 84 -2.18 9.22 1.68
CA PHE A 84 -1.35 10.37 1.27
C PHE A 84 -1.42 11.52 2.27
N LEU A 85 -2.60 11.83 2.82
CA LEU A 85 -2.75 12.85 3.85
C LEU A 85 -1.97 12.48 5.13
N ALA A 86 -2.08 11.23 5.58
CA ALA A 86 -1.34 10.74 6.74
C ALA A 86 0.18 10.80 6.52
N LEU A 87 0.66 10.39 5.35
CA LEU A 87 2.06 10.45 4.96
C LEU A 87 2.57 11.90 4.91
N TRP A 88 1.80 12.80 4.33
CA TRP A 88 2.14 14.22 4.28
C TRP A 88 2.25 14.82 5.69
N ILE A 89 1.31 14.50 6.58
CA ILE A 89 1.35 14.95 7.97
C ILE A 89 2.59 14.38 8.67
N ALA A 90 2.84 13.09 8.54
CA ALA A 90 3.96 12.42 9.19
C ALA A 90 5.31 12.94 8.70
N THR A 91 5.52 13.00 7.38
CA THR A 91 6.78 13.49 6.81
C THR A 91 7.04 14.94 7.16
N LYS A 92 6.01 15.81 7.07
CA LYS A 92 6.15 17.25 7.34
C LYS A 92 6.35 17.56 8.83
N TYR A 93 5.57 16.93 9.70
CA TYR A 93 5.51 17.35 11.12
C TYR A 93 6.31 16.44 12.05
N ILE A 94 6.48 15.17 11.75
CA ILE A 94 7.26 14.24 12.58
C ILE A 94 8.69 14.14 12.04
N ASP A 95 8.85 13.83 10.74
CA ASP A 95 10.15 13.60 10.13
C ASP A 95 10.86 14.88 9.71
N ARG A 96 10.10 15.99 9.50
CA ARG A 96 10.60 17.28 8.98
C ARG A 96 11.33 17.11 7.63
N LYS A 97 10.78 16.26 6.77
CA LYS A 97 11.28 15.94 5.44
C LYS A 97 10.18 16.20 4.39
N PRO A 98 10.53 16.47 3.13
CA PRO A 98 9.56 16.52 2.05
C PRO A 98 8.96 15.14 1.77
N LEU A 99 7.74 15.10 1.22
CA LEU A 99 7.04 13.84 0.93
C LEU A 99 7.82 12.94 -0.05
N GLU A 100 8.56 13.53 -0.99
CA GLU A 100 9.40 12.81 -1.95
C GLU A 100 10.48 11.94 -1.27
N SER A 101 10.83 12.26 -0.02
CA SER A 101 11.83 11.52 0.78
C SER A 101 11.46 10.06 1.06
N ILE A 102 10.18 9.68 0.86
CA ILE A 102 9.72 8.29 0.99
C ILE A 102 9.98 7.44 -0.28
N GLY A 103 10.71 7.98 -1.27
CA GLY A 103 11.06 7.23 -2.47
C GLY A 103 10.13 7.47 -3.66
N LEU A 104 9.36 8.57 -3.68
CA LEU A 104 8.42 8.90 -4.76
C LEU A 104 9.07 9.52 -6.00
N SER A 105 10.36 9.80 -5.99
CA SER A 105 11.03 10.41 -7.14
C SER A 105 11.01 9.48 -8.36
N MET A 106 10.34 9.91 -9.42
CA MET A 106 10.27 9.20 -10.73
C MET A 106 11.40 9.60 -11.69
N LYS A 107 12.26 10.55 -11.28
CA LYS A 107 13.33 11.05 -12.15
C LYS A 107 14.23 9.89 -12.57
N ASP A 108 14.41 9.75 -13.88
CA ASP A 108 15.27 8.74 -14.53
C ASP A 108 14.87 7.26 -14.20
N LYS A 109 13.62 7.00 -13.78
CA LYS A 109 13.14 5.67 -13.38
C LYS A 109 12.33 4.91 -14.44
N GLY A 110 12.10 5.51 -15.60
CA GLY A 110 11.28 4.88 -16.65
C GLY A 110 11.80 3.52 -17.13
N LYS A 111 13.13 3.36 -17.20
CA LYS A 111 13.74 2.09 -17.60
C LYS A 111 13.58 1.01 -16.53
N GLU A 112 13.79 1.36 -15.27
CA GLU A 112 13.62 0.46 -14.13
C GLU A 112 12.16 0.00 -14.01
N MET A 113 11.20 0.91 -14.17
CA MET A 113 9.77 0.59 -14.18
C MET A 113 9.40 -0.39 -15.30
N LEU A 114 9.91 -0.19 -16.52
CA LEU A 114 9.67 -1.10 -17.64
C LEU A 114 10.28 -2.49 -17.39
N ILE A 115 11.48 -2.55 -16.84
CA ILE A 115 12.15 -3.81 -16.48
C ILE A 115 11.33 -4.52 -15.37
N GLY A 116 10.90 -3.79 -14.34
CA GLY A 116 10.06 -4.33 -13.27
C GLY A 116 8.74 -4.88 -13.80
N LEU A 117 8.06 -4.15 -14.69
CA LEU A 117 6.83 -4.61 -15.34
C LEU A 117 7.06 -5.88 -16.17
N ALA A 118 8.11 -5.91 -16.99
CA ALA A 118 8.44 -7.09 -17.79
C ALA A 118 8.75 -8.31 -16.92
N PHE A 119 9.49 -8.10 -15.82
CA PHE A 119 9.77 -9.15 -14.84
C PHE A 119 8.49 -9.66 -14.16
N ALA A 120 7.60 -8.76 -13.72
CA ALA A 120 6.32 -9.13 -13.10
C ALA A 120 5.43 -9.95 -14.04
N LEU A 121 5.32 -9.53 -15.31
CA LEU A 121 4.57 -10.26 -16.32
C LEU A 121 5.18 -11.64 -16.60
N ALA A 122 6.50 -11.74 -16.72
CA ALA A 122 7.19 -13.01 -16.91
C ALA A 122 7.04 -13.94 -15.70
N PHE A 123 7.11 -13.40 -14.48
CA PHE A 123 6.96 -14.16 -13.24
C PHE A 123 5.54 -14.70 -13.08
N ILE A 124 4.53 -13.84 -13.21
CA ILE A 124 3.11 -14.25 -13.08
C ILE A 124 2.70 -15.19 -14.21
N GLY A 125 3.11 -14.88 -15.44
CA GLY A 125 2.86 -15.74 -16.60
C GLY A 125 3.54 -17.10 -16.47
N GLY A 126 4.77 -17.13 -15.97
CA GLY A 126 5.51 -18.37 -15.70
C GLY A 126 4.85 -19.21 -14.62
N LEU A 127 4.42 -18.59 -13.51
CA LEU A 127 3.68 -19.26 -12.46
C LEU A 127 2.36 -19.86 -12.99
N PHE A 128 1.59 -19.08 -13.76
CA PHE A 128 0.37 -19.56 -14.40
C PHE A 128 0.64 -20.78 -15.29
N MET A 129 1.68 -20.73 -16.12
CA MET A 129 2.08 -21.84 -16.98
C MET A 129 2.44 -23.09 -16.18
N ILE A 130 3.21 -22.95 -15.10
CA ILE A 130 3.58 -24.07 -14.23
C ILE A 130 2.32 -24.70 -13.63
N LEU A 131 1.41 -23.90 -13.04
CA LEU A 131 0.18 -24.39 -12.42
C LEU A 131 -0.72 -25.11 -13.44
N TRP A 132 -0.78 -24.61 -14.67
CA TRP A 132 -1.52 -25.25 -15.75
C TRP A 132 -0.90 -26.58 -16.18
N LEU A 133 0.42 -26.63 -16.35
CA LEU A 133 1.14 -27.83 -16.78
C LEU A 133 1.07 -28.97 -15.75
N ILE A 134 1.07 -28.65 -14.44
CA ILE A 134 0.91 -29.67 -13.38
C ILE A 134 -0.55 -30.01 -13.09
N GLY A 135 -1.52 -29.42 -13.81
CA GLY A 135 -2.93 -29.69 -13.64
C GLY A 135 -3.58 -29.09 -12.39
N ALA A 136 -2.89 -28.15 -11.70
CA ALA A 136 -3.42 -27.46 -10.53
C ALA A 136 -4.52 -26.44 -10.89
N ILE A 137 -4.52 -25.95 -12.13
CA ILE A 137 -5.56 -25.10 -12.71
C ILE A 137 -6.01 -25.64 -14.06
N ASN A 138 -7.31 -25.45 -14.38
CA ASN A 138 -7.87 -25.80 -15.68
C ASN A 138 -8.36 -24.54 -16.40
N VAL A 139 -7.89 -24.33 -17.61
CA VAL A 139 -8.37 -23.26 -18.49
C VAL A 139 -9.61 -23.75 -19.23
N THR A 140 -10.77 -23.26 -18.86
CA THR A 140 -12.06 -23.68 -19.46
C THR A 140 -12.44 -22.84 -20.69
N GLY A 141 -11.87 -21.66 -20.84
CA GLY A 141 -12.12 -20.78 -21.98
C GLY A 141 -11.73 -19.33 -21.71
N PHE A 142 -11.81 -18.52 -22.75
CA PHE A 142 -11.61 -17.07 -22.66
C PHE A 142 -12.96 -16.36 -22.75
N VAL A 143 -13.35 -15.65 -21.70
CA VAL A 143 -14.63 -14.94 -21.61
C VAL A 143 -14.58 -13.48 -22.10
N GLY A 144 -13.44 -13.04 -22.64
CA GLY A 144 -13.22 -11.67 -23.09
C GLY A 144 -12.91 -10.69 -21.94
N PHE A 145 -12.63 -9.47 -22.32
CA PHE A 145 -12.38 -8.38 -21.37
C PHE A 145 -13.70 -7.68 -21.00
N LYS A 146 -14.19 -7.95 -19.80
CA LYS A 146 -15.35 -7.27 -19.25
C LYS A 146 -14.93 -5.96 -18.55
N PRO A 147 -15.78 -4.91 -18.47
CA PRO A 147 -15.46 -3.68 -17.75
C PRO A 147 -14.99 -3.90 -16.30
N GLY A 148 -15.60 -4.86 -15.61
CA GLY A 148 -15.23 -5.23 -14.24
C GLY A 148 -13.75 -5.64 -14.08
N VAL A 149 -13.13 -6.24 -15.09
CA VAL A 149 -11.70 -6.60 -15.06
C VAL A 149 -10.84 -5.34 -14.92
N PHE A 150 -11.17 -4.26 -15.65
CA PHE A 150 -10.44 -3.00 -15.57
C PHE A 150 -10.64 -2.30 -14.21
N ILE A 151 -11.87 -2.35 -13.67
CA ILE A 151 -12.20 -1.79 -12.35
C ILE A 151 -11.39 -2.51 -11.28
N VAL A 152 -11.44 -3.84 -11.22
CA VAL A 152 -10.70 -4.64 -10.24
C VAL A 152 -9.20 -4.45 -10.40
N SER A 153 -8.67 -4.41 -11.63
CA SER A 153 -7.25 -4.18 -11.87
C SER A 153 -6.80 -2.81 -11.35
N ALA A 154 -7.60 -1.76 -11.57
CA ALA A 154 -7.31 -0.42 -11.05
C ALA A 154 -7.36 -0.37 -9.51
N MET A 155 -8.33 -1.04 -8.90
CA MET A 155 -8.42 -1.15 -7.43
C MET A 155 -7.19 -1.85 -6.85
N LEU A 156 -6.81 -3.01 -7.41
CA LEU A 156 -5.65 -3.77 -6.94
C LEU A 156 -4.35 -2.98 -7.13
N PHE A 157 -4.22 -2.25 -8.23
CA PHE A 157 -3.06 -1.37 -8.44
C PHE A 157 -2.99 -0.26 -7.38
N MET A 158 -4.12 0.42 -7.09
CA MET A 158 -4.16 1.46 -6.07
C MET A 158 -3.88 0.89 -4.67
N ALA A 159 -4.45 -0.27 -4.33
CA ALA A 159 -4.22 -0.92 -3.05
C ALA A 159 -2.74 -1.32 -2.88
N ALA A 160 -2.15 -1.97 -3.90
CA ALA A 160 -0.74 -2.34 -3.88
C ALA A 160 0.18 -1.10 -3.77
N PHE A 161 -0.15 -0.02 -4.49
CA PHE A 161 0.60 1.23 -4.41
C PHE A 161 0.50 1.87 -3.03
N ASP A 162 -0.68 1.86 -2.41
CA ASP A 162 -0.90 2.33 -1.03
C ASP A 162 -0.03 1.55 -0.03
N GLU A 163 -0.02 0.23 -0.14
CA GLU A 163 0.84 -0.63 0.70
C GLU A 163 2.33 -0.30 0.53
N GLU A 164 2.80 -0.09 -0.71
CA GLU A 164 4.20 0.29 -0.95
C GLU A 164 4.54 1.65 -0.33
N LEU A 165 3.65 2.64 -0.44
CA LEU A 165 3.82 3.95 0.18
C LEU A 165 3.99 3.85 1.70
N ILE A 166 3.11 3.08 2.35
CA ILE A 166 3.08 2.94 3.81
C ILE A 166 4.26 2.10 4.31
N PHE A 167 4.41 0.87 3.80
CA PHE A 167 5.35 -0.08 4.37
C PHE A 167 6.78 0.12 3.88
N ARG A 168 7.01 0.43 2.61
CA ARG A 168 8.37 0.64 2.08
C ARG A 168 8.74 2.12 2.15
N GLY A 169 7.87 2.99 1.67
CA GLY A 169 8.11 4.43 1.63
C GLY A 169 8.29 5.03 3.03
N TYR A 170 7.40 4.73 3.96
CA TYR A 170 7.45 5.34 5.28
C TYR A 170 8.07 4.43 6.36
N ILE A 171 7.47 3.26 6.62
CA ILE A 171 7.84 2.41 7.77
C ILE A 171 9.28 1.89 7.61
N LEU A 172 9.57 1.18 6.51
CA LEU A 172 10.90 0.64 6.26
C LEU A 172 11.96 1.75 6.18
N ASN A 173 11.67 2.85 5.49
CA ASN A 173 12.57 3.99 5.38
C ASN A 173 12.95 4.56 6.74
N ASN A 174 11.96 4.78 7.62
CA ASN A 174 12.20 5.28 8.97
C ASN A 174 12.93 4.29 9.87
N MET A 175 12.63 2.99 9.77
CA MET A 175 13.37 1.96 10.50
C MET A 175 14.82 1.87 10.03
N MET A 176 15.09 2.02 8.72
CA MET A 176 16.45 2.05 8.16
C MET A 176 17.24 3.29 8.62
N ASP A 177 16.60 4.43 8.81
CA ASP A 177 17.25 5.64 9.33
C ASP A 177 17.83 5.44 10.76
N SER A 178 17.23 4.56 11.56
CA SER A 178 17.62 4.30 12.95
C SER A 178 18.39 3.01 13.15
N SER A 179 18.28 2.06 12.21
CA SER A 179 18.95 0.77 12.31
C SER A 179 20.30 0.79 11.60
N LYS A 180 21.35 0.32 12.28
CA LYS A 180 22.65 0.06 11.63
C LYS A 180 22.60 -1.16 10.70
N ASN A 181 21.57 -1.99 10.83
CA ASN A 181 21.39 -3.20 10.03
C ASN A 181 20.07 -3.13 9.26
N ARG A 182 20.18 -3.02 7.91
CA ARG A 182 19.01 -2.97 7.02
C ARG A 182 18.09 -4.20 7.12
N TRP A 183 18.64 -5.36 7.47
CA TRP A 183 17.86 -6.60 7.59
C TRP A 183 16.95 -6.60 8.81
N ILE A 184 17.36 -5.94 9.91
CA ILE A 184 16.51 -5.74 11.09
C ILE A 184 15.34 -4.80 10.73
N ALA A 185 15.63 -3.71 10.01
CA ALA A 185 14.59 -2.79 9.55
C ALA A 185 13.61 -3.49 8.62
N LEU A 186 14.11 -4.27 7.67
CA LEU A 186 13.30 -5.06 6.73
C LEU A 186 12.43 -6.07 7.46
N GLY A 187 13.00 -6.85 8.38
CA GLY A 187 12.23 -7.80 9.20
C GLY A 187 11.14 -7.13 10.03
N GLY A 188 11.45 -5.99 10.66
CA GLY A 188 10.47 -5.21 11.42
C GLY A 188 9.33 -4.67 10.56
N SER A 189 9.64 -4.11 9.39
CA SER A 189 8.63 -3.62 8.44
C SER A 189 7.76 -4.77 7.90
N SER A 190 8.36 -5.92 7.59
CA SER A 190 7.65 -7.12 7.11
C SER A 190 6.72 -7.71 8.18
N LEU A 191 7.15 -7.66 9.44
CA LEU A 191 6.29 -8.08 10.56
C LEU A 191 5.09 -7.16 10.71
N LEU A 192 5.28 -5.83 10.64
CA LEU A 192 4.16 -4.89 10.68
C LEU A 192 3.24 -5.07 9.47
N PHE A 193 3.77 -5.34 8.28
CA PHE A 193 2.98 -5.66 7.09
C PHE A 193 2.08 -6.89 7.33
N ALA A 194 2.63 -7.98 7.83
CA ALA A 194 1.85 -9.19 8.15
C ALA A 194 0.79 -8.91 9.23
N LEU A 195 1.15 -8.19 10.30
CA LEU A 195 0.25 -7.86 11.40
C LEU A 195 -0.92 -6.96 10.98
N MET A 196 -0.75 -6.11 9.97
CA MET A 196 -1.84 -5.30 9.44
C MET A 196 -2.94 -6.12 8.75
N HIS A 197 -2.60 -7.33 8.31
CA HIS A 197 -3.58 -8.27 7.75
C HIS A 197 -4.27 -9.14 8.81
N ALA A 198 -3.90 -8.96 10.09
CA ALA A 198 -4.47 -9.74 11.21
C ALA A 198 -6.00 -9.53 11.41
N GLY A 199 -6.58 -8.45 10.84
CA GLY A 199 -8.03 -8.24 10.81
C GLY A 199 -8.80 -9.17 9.85
N ILE A 200 -8.09 -9.91 8.99
CA ILE A 200 -8.68 -10.83 8.02
C ILE A 200 -8.81 -12.23 8.66
N PRO A 201 -10.03 -12.76 8.87
CA PRO A 201 -10.20 -14.03 9.58
C PRO A 201 -9.42 -15.21 9.00
N SER A 202 -9.29 -15.28 7.67
CA SER A 202 -8.55 -16.36 6.99
C SER A 202 -7.05 -16.36 7.30
N VAL A 203 -6.47 -15.23 7.69
CA VAL A 203 -5.05 -15.12 8.07
C VAL A 203 -4.74 -15.88 9.36
N TRP A 204 -5.74 -16.09 10.22
CA TRP A 204 -5.60 -16.83 11.47
C TRP A 204 -6.03 -18.29 11.37
N SER A 205 -6.44 -18.77 10.20
CA SER A 205 -6.88 -20.17 10.00
C SER A 205 -5.77 -21.17 10.36
N ASN A 206 -4.53 -20.81 10.10
CA ASN A 206 -3.31 -21.53 10.49
C ASN A 206 -2.11 -20.57 10.38
N TRP A 207 -0.90 -21.04 10.65
CA TRP A 207 0.32 -20.21 10.62
C TRP A 207 0.79 -19.82 9.19
N VAL A 208 0.33 -20.52 8.14
CA VAL A 208 0.82 -20.36 6.76
C VAL A 208 0.53 -18.97 6.21
N PRO A 209 -0.72 -18.44 6.21
CA PRO A 209 -1.00 -17.11 5.66
C PRO A 209 -0.17 -15.98 6.30
N MET A 210 0.04 -16.04 7.61
CA MET A 210 0.86 -15.03 8.32
C MET A 210 2.33 -15.09 7.88
N THR A 211 2.88 -16.30 7.69
CA THR A 211 4.26 -16.47 7.20
C THR A 211 4.40 -16.07 5.73
N GLU A 212 3.39 -16.33 4.90
CA GLU A 212 3.34 -15.88 3.51
C GLU A 212 3.34 -14.35 3.42
N LEU A 213 2.52 -13.67 4.22
CA LEU A 213 2.48 -12.21 4.29
C LEU A 213 3.82 -11.63 4.77
N PHE A 214 4.43 -12.22 5.80
CA PHE A 214 5.76 -11.82 6.25
C PHE A 214 6.80 -11.99 5.13
N ALA A 215 6.82 -13.14 4.46
CA ALA A 215 7.74 -13.43 3.38
C ALA A 215 7.53 -12.49 2.18
N ALA A 216 6.28 -12.21 1.81
CA ALA A 216 5.94 -11.23 0.79
C ALA A 216 6.43 -9.83 1.15
N GLY A 217 6.17 -9.38 2.39
CA GLY A 217 6.68 -8.12 2.92
C GLY A 217 8.20 -8.03 2.83
N PHE A 218 8.89 -9.12 3.16
CA PHE A 218 10.35 -9.20 3.13
C PHE A 218 10.89 -9.15 1.69
N ILE A 219 10.37 -9.97 0.78
CA ILE A 219 10.83 -10.04 -0.61
C ILE A 219 10.60 -8.70 -1.32
N LEU A 220 9.41 -8.14 -1.21
CA LEU A 220 9.08 -6.86 -1.85
C LEU A 220 9.89 -5.69 -1.27
N GLY A 221 10.23 -5.73 0.02
CA GLY A 221 11.04 -4.69 0.66
C GLY A 221 12.54 -4.76 0.33
N ILE A 222 13.07 -5.89 -0.19
CA ILE A 222 14.51 -6.04 -0.48
C ILE A 222 15.01 -4.94 -1.42
N SER A 223 14.34 -4.71 -2.55
CA SER A 223 14.74 -3.72 -3.54
C SER A 223 14.81 -2.32 -2.94
N TYR A 224 13.83 -1.96 -2.12
CA TYR A 224 13.81 -0.67 -1.42
C TYR A 224 15.01 -0.49 -0.48
N THR A 225 15.49 -1.54 0.18
CA THR A 225 16.67 -1.44 1.07
C THR A 225 17.94 -1.01 0.37
N PHE A 226 18.03 -1.21 -0.95
CA PHE A 226 19.18 -0.82 -1.76
C PHE A 226 18.96 0.48 -2.53
N THR A 227 17.74 0.72 -3.02
CA THR A 227 17.43 1.84 -3.92
C THR A 227 16.87 3.06 -3.19
N LYS A 228 16.20 2.87 -2.04
CA LYS A 228 15.39 3.88 -1.35
C LYS A 228 14.40 4.57 -2.28
N ASN A 229 13.88 3.82 -3.25
CA ASN A 229 12.96 4.30 -4.27
C ASN A 229 11.86 3.26 -4.52
N LEU A 230 10.63 3.71 -4.76
CA LEU A 230 9.46 2.84 -4.96
C LEU A 230 9.27 2.37 -6.41
N TRP A 231 10.01 3.00 -7.35
CA TRP A 231 9.90 2.75 -8.79
C TRP A 231 10.97 1.81 -9.33
#